data_f0b20e7d1cb4e3c747b392522c270029
#
_entry.id   f0b20e7d1cb4e3c747b392522c270029
#
_cell.length_a   1.000
_cell.length_b   1.000
_cell.length_c   1.000
_cell.angle_alpha   90.00
_cell.angle_beta   90.00
_cell.angle_gamma   90.00
#
_symmetry.space_group_name_H-M   'P 1'
#
loop_
_entity.id
_entity.type
_entity.pdbx_description
1 polymer ?
#
loop_
_entity_poly.entity_id
_entity_poly.type
_entity_poly.pdbx_seq_one_letter_code
_entity_poly.pdbx_strand_id
1 'polypeptide(L)'
;MITKVNNNKVKKEDAKMSFYDYAVTTPKGEEVSMKNFEGKVVLVVNTATGCGFTPHYKDLEEMYEKFHEKGLEIVDVPCNLFAGQTPGTDDEINEFCTLKYNTQFPQMKKSDVNGENALPLFQYLKSQKGFEGFGHGPMALAMGAMLHKIDKDYKNNPDIKWNFTKFIVDRQGNVVARFEPTASMKDVAACVEKLL
;
A
#
# COMPACT_ATOMS: atom_id res chain seq x y z
N MET A 1 -32.01 -55.06 -8.33
CA MET A 1 -32.14 -53.59 -8.32
C MET A 1 -30.95 -53.00 -7.67
N ILE A 2 -30.04 -52.40 -8.43
CA ILE A 2 -28.80 -51.79 -7.89
C ILE A 2 -29.01 -50.27 -7.97
N THR A 3 -29.10 -49.67 -6.80
CA THR A 3 -29.30 -48.24 -6.63
C THR A 3 -27.97 -47.50 -6.89
N LYS A 4 -27.92 -46.68 -7.93
CA LYS A 4 -26.78 -45.81 -8.24
C LYS A 4 -26.72 -44.69 -7.23
N VAL A 5 -25.65 -44.63 -6.44
CA VAL A 5 -25.31 -43.48 -5.59
C VAL A 5 -24.75 -42.38 -6.47
N ASN A 6 -25.48 -41.27 -6.58
CA ASN A 6 -25.02 -40.05 -7.27
C ASN A 6 -24.02 -39.32 -6.36
N ASN A 7 -22.74 -39.38 -6.67
CA ASN A 7 -21.68 -38.56 -6.08
C ASN A 7 -21.73 -37.16 -6.72
N ASN A 8 -22.54 -36.26 -6.22
CA ASN A 8 -22.40 -34.82 -6.49
C ASN A 8 -21.19 -34.31 -5.71
N LYS A 9 -20.00 -34.33 -6.33
CA LYS A 9 -18.88 -33.50 -5.93
C LYS A 9 -19.24 -32.04 -6.19
N VAL A 10 -19.70 -31.34 -5.15
CA VAL A 10 -19.72 -29.87 -5.14
C VAL A 10 -18.27 -29.42 -5.29
N LYS A 11 -17.90 -28.91 -6.46
CA LYS A 11 -16.67 -28.16 -6.65
C LYS A 11 -16.78 -26.93 -5.73
N LYS A 12 -15.99 -26.88 -4.65
CA LYS A 12 -15.67 -25.60 -3.99
C LYS A 12 -15.00 -24.75 -5.06
N GLU A 13 -15.70 -23.74 -5.56
CA GLU A 13 -15.03 -22.65 -6.26
C GLU A 13 -14.02 -22.06 -5.26
N ASP A 14 -12.76 -22.04 -5.65
CA ASP A 14 -11.71 -21.34 -4.88
C ASP A 14 -12.15 -19.87 -4.80
N ALA A 15 -12.66 -19.46 -3.64
CA ALA A 15 -13.10 -18.10 -3.41
C ALA A 15 -11.88 -17.19 -3.61
N LYS A 16 -11.91 -16.37 -4.66
CA LYS A 16 -10.84 -15.43 -4.97
C LYS A 16 -10.71 -14.48 -3.79
N MET A 17 -9.53 -14.46 -3.15
CA MET A 17 -9.23 -13.55 -2.04
C MET A 17 -9.50 -12.10 -2.45
N SER A 18 -10.15 -11.36 -1.59
CA SER A 18 -10.46 -9.93 -1.75
C SER A 18 -9.55 -9.07 -0.87
N PHE A 19 -9.53 -7.76 -1.08
CA PHE A 19 -8.84 -6.82 -0.20
C PHE A 19 -9.27 -6.95 1.27
N TYR A 20 -10.54 -7.24 1.50
CA TYR A 20 -11.13 -7.33 2.84
C TYR A 20 -10.74 -8.58 3.64
N ASP A 21 -10.09 -9.56 2.99
CA ASP A 21 -9.63 -10.79 3.65
C ASP A 21 -8.26 -10.63 4.33
N TYR A 22 -7.67 -9.44 4.25
CA TYR A 22 -6.37 -9.13 4.82
C TYR A 22 -6.47 -8.28 6.09
N ALA A 23 -5.39 -8.25 6.84
CA ALA A 23 -5.22 -7.42 8.02
C ALA A 23 -3.79 -6.87 8.11
N VAL A 24 -3.64 -5.80 8.87
CA VAL A 24 -2.37 -5.22 9.31
C VAL A 24 -2.36 -5.14 10.83
N THR A 25 -1.24 -4.75 11.43
CA THR A 25 -1.11 -4.67 12.89
C THR A 25 -0.76 -3.24 13.28
N THR A 26 -1.34 -2.74 14.37
CA THR A 26 -0.95 -1.46 14.97
C THR A 26 0.41 -1.58 15.68
N PRO A 27 1.09 -0.48 16.02
CA PRO A 27 2.29 -0.49 16.86
C PRO A 27 2.10 -1.22 18.20
N LYS A 28 0.89 -1.22 18.73
CA LYS A 28 0.53 -1.90 19.99
C LYS A 28 0.24 -3.39 19.84
N GLY A 29 0.30 -3.93 18.61
CA GLY A 29 0.04 -5.34 18.34
C GLY A 29 -1.44 -5.69 18.11
N GLU A 30 -2.31 -4.70 17.98
CA GLU A 30 -3.73 -4.92 17.68
C GLU A 30 -3.91 -5.18 16.19
N GLU A 31 -4.73 -6.16 15.83
CA GLU A 31 -5.06 -6.46 14.44
C GLU A 31 -6.10 -5.46 13.90
N VAL A 32 -5.82 -4.92 12.71
CA VAL A 32 -6.72 -4.05 11.96
C VAL A 32 -7.11 -4.77 10.68
N SER A 33 -8.31 -5.31 10.64
CA SER A 33 -8.87 -5.96 9.45
C SER A 33 -9.20 -4.93 8.38
N MET A 34 -8.84 -5.21 7.12
CA MET A 34 -9.23 -4.37 5.97
C MET A 34 -10.75 -4.33 5.79
N LYS A 35 -11.48 -5.29 6.34
CA LYS A 35 -12.94 -5.28 6.37
C LYS A 35 -13.54 -4.07 7.13
N ASN A 36 -12.78 -3.50 8.07
CA ASN A 36 -13.19 -2.27 8.77
C ASN A 36 -13.34 -1.07 7.83
N PHE A 37 -12.78 -1.15 6.62
CA PHE A 37 -12.82 -0.10 5.60
C PHE A 37 -13.81 -0.41 4.47
N GLU A 38 -14.71 -1.38 4.65
CA GLU A 38 -15.73 -1.71 3.66
C GLU A 38 -16.58 -0.49 3.31
N GLY A 39 -16.78 -0.23 2.03
CA GLY A 39 -17.51 0.93 1.53
C GLY A 39 -16.72 2.24 1.50
N LYS A 40 -15.43 2.23 1.90
CA LYS A 40 -14.54 3.37 1.86
C LYS A 40 -13.54 3.26 0.70
N VAL A 41 -13.00 4.39 0.28
CA VAL A 41 -11.81 4.45 -0.59
C VAL A 41 -10.59 4.33 0.31
N VAL A 42 -9.67 3.40 0.02
CA VAL A 42 -8.48 3.19 0.86
C VAL A 42 -7.22 3.47 0.06
N LEU A 43 -6.36 4.34 0.60
CA LEU A 43 -5.00 4.55 0.13
C LEU A 43 -4.05 3.75 1.03
N VAL A 44 -3.40 2.72 0.49
CA VAL A 44 -2.37 1.95 1.21
C VAL A 44 -1.00 2.40 0.73
N VAL A 45 -0.11 2.78 1.65
CA VAL A 45 1.21 3.32 1.31
C VAL A 45 2.30 2.74 2.22
N ASN A 46 3.47 2.42 1.64
CA ASN A 46 4.65 2.13 2.43
C ASN A 46 5.50 3.39 2.59
N THR A 47 5.89 3.72 3.81
CA THR A 47 6.50 5.00 4.14
C THR A 47 7.87 4.89 4.79
N ALA A 48 8.56 6.03 4.92
CA ALA A 48 9.86 6.13 5.57
C ALA A 48 10.08 7.54 6.14
N THR A 49 10.83 7.62 7.24
CA THR A 49 11.13 8.90 7.92
C THR A 49 12.35 9.63 7.36
N GLY A 50 13.27 8.93 6.69
CA GLY A 50 14.53 9.46 6.16
C GLY A 50 14.69 9.38 4.64
N CYS A 51 13.59 9.34 3.88
CA CYS A 51 13.57 9.24 2.43
C CYS A 51 13.48 10.62 1.76
N GLY A 52 14.01 10.77 0.55
CA GLY A 52 13.79 11.98 -0.27
C GLY A 52 12.31 12.25 -0.58
N PHE A 53 11.47 11.22 -0.51
CA PHE A 53 10.01 11.35 -0.69
C PHE A 53 9.23 11.50 0.63
N THR A 54 9.90 11.58 1.79
CA THR A 54 9.23 11.82 3.09
C THR A 54 8.31 13.06 3.10
N PRO A 55 8.59 14.15 2.34
CA PRO A 55 7.66 15.28 2.22
C PRO A 55 6.25 14.93 1.70
N HIS A 56 6.05 13.76 1.05
CA HIS A 56 4.71 13.27 0.67
C HIS A 56 3.77 13.08 1.86
N TYR A 57 4.27 12.96 3.09
CA TYR A 57 3.41 12.95 4.28
C TYR A 57 2.53 14.20 4.37
N LYS A 58 3.06 15.37 3.96
CA LYS A 58 2.28 16.60 3.91
C LYS A 58 1.09 16.49 2.95
N ASP A 59 1.35 15.99 1.73
CA ASP A 59 0.29 15.83 0.72
C ASP A 59 -0.73 14.74 1.14
N LEU A 60 -0.27 13.67 1.83
CA LEU A 60 -1.15 12.63 2.35
C LEU A 60 -2.06 13.19 3.44
N GLU A 61 -1.53 14.01 4.35
CA GLU A 61 -2.32 14.65 5.41
C GLU A 61 -3.33 15.64 4.83
N GLU A 62 -2.91 16.51 3.91
CA GLU A 62 -3.83 17.45 3.22
C GLU A 62 -4.95 16.68 2.50
N MET A 63 -4.65 15.51 1.93
CA MET A 63 -5.64 14.66 1.28
C MET A 63 -6.57 14.02 2.32
N TYR A 64 -6.03 13.55 3.45
CA TYR A 64 -6.81 12.98 4.54
C TYR A 64 -7.77 14.01 5.14
N GLU A 65 -7.29 15.18 5.51
CA GLU A 65 -8.12 16.29 6.00
C GLU A 65 -9.27 16.64 5.03
N LYS A 66 -8.97 16.69 3.72
CA LYS A 66 -9.96 17.04 2.70
C LYS A 66 -11.02 15.97 2.46
N PHE A 67 -10.65 14.68 2.57
CA PHE A 67 -11.46 13.59 2.04
C PHE A 67 -11.89 12.53 3.07
N HIS A 68 -11.34 12.52 4.29
CA HIS A 68 -11.70 11.54 5.31
C HIS A 68 -13.20 11.49 5.57
N GLU A 69 -13.83 12.63 5.82
CA GLU A 69 -15.28 12.73 6.05
C GLU A 69 -16.12 12.32 4.82
N LYS A 70 -15.51 12.28 3.63
CA LYS A 70 -16.14 11.80 2.40
C LYS A 70 -15.93 10.28 2.17
N GLY A 71 -15.17 9.63 3.05
CA GLY A 71 -14.94 8.19 3.04
C GLY A 71 -13.56 7.76 2.52
N LEU A 72 -12.52 8.63 2.59
CA LEU A 72 -11.14 8.21 2.41
C LEU A 72 -10.56 7.66 3.71
N GLU A 73 -9.84 6.55 3.62
CA GLU A 73 -8.94 6.07 4.67
C GLU A 73 -7.52 5.93 4.13
N ILE A 74 -6.53 6.13 5.01
CA ILE A 74 -5.11 5.93 4.69
C ILE A 74 -4.56 4.84 5.62
N VAL A 75 -3.96 3.81 5.03
CA VAL A 75 -3.23 2.75 5.73
C VAL A 75 -1.75 2.99 5.50
N ASP A 76 -1.11 3.62 6.49
CA ASP A 76 0.32 3.94 6.49
C ASP A 76 1.13 2.79 7.11
N VAL A 77 2.00 2.16 6.31
CA VAL A 77 2.88 1.06 6.77
C VAL A 77 4.34 1.48 6.63
N PRO A 78 4.99 1.92 7.71
CA PRO A 78 6.42 2.21 7.69
C PRO A 78 7.23 0.97 7.29
N CYS A 79 8.27 1.16 6.44
CA CYS A 79 9.08 0.07 5.92
C CYS A 79 10.57 0.44 5.91
N ASN A 80 11.42 -0.46 6.39
CA ASN A 80 12.87 -0.22 6.44
C ASN A 80 13.68 -0.94 5.35
N LEU A 81 13.02 -1.61 4.40
CA LEU A 81 13.71 -2.39 3.34
C LEU A 81 14.50 -1.53 2.36
N PHE A 82 14.10 -0.27 2.16
CA PHE A 82 14.71 0.60 1.14
C PHE A 82 15.77 1.49 1.77
N ALA A 83 17.03 1.08 1.62
CA ALA A 83 18.22 1.77 2.13
C ALA A 83 18.22 2.08 3.64
N GLY A 84 17.46 1.32 4.46
CA GLY A 84 17.40 1.53 5.90
C GLY A 84 16.85 2.90 6.33
N GLN A 85 15.94 3.47 5.54
CA GLN A 85 15.45 4.84 5.72
C GLN A 85 14.35 4.99 6.78
N THR A 86 14.06 3.93 7.54
CA THR A 86 13.11 3.94 8.66
C THR A 86 13.70 3.19 9.87
N PRO A 87 14.83 3.65 10.43
CA PRO A 87 15.57 2.89 11.45
C PRO A 87 14.90 2.89 12.83
N GLY A 88 14.07 3.87 13.16
CA GLY A 88 13.44 4.02 14.47
C GLY A 88 12.48 2.91 14.88
N THR A 89 12.08 2.93 16.14
CA THR A 89 10.94 2.12 16.66
C THR A 89 9.62 2.64 16.12
N ASP A 90 8.54 1.88 16.27
CA ASP A 90 7.20 2.33 15.86
C ASP A 90 6.78 3.62 16.58
N ASP A 91 7.12 3.76 17.87
CA ASP A 91 6.82 4.97 18.66
C ASP A 91 7.60 6.19 18.16
N GLU A 92 8.91 6.05 17.86
CA GLU A 92 9.73 7.13 17.31
C GLU A 92 9.26 7.56 15.91
N ILE A 93 8.81 6.62 15.09
CA ILE A 93 8.26 6.90 13.76
C ILE A 93 6.93 7.67 13.89
N ASN A 94 6.05 7.23 14.80
CA ASN A 94 4.76 7.88 15.05
C ASN A 94 4.97 9.32 15.57
N GLU A 95 5.88 9.50 16.54
CA GLU A 95 6.23 10.82 17.05
C GLU A 95 6.75 11.74 15.95
N PHE A 96 7.67 11.24 15.11
CA PHE A 96 8.18 11.99 13.96
C PHE A 96 7.06 12.44 13.01
N CYS A 97 6.16 11.54 12.61
CA CYS A 97 5.07 11.83 11.70
C CYS A 97 4.09 12.85 12.30
N THR A 98 3.74 12.67 13.56
CA THR A 98 2.82 13.56 14.28
C THR A 98 3.42 14.96 14.46
N LEU A 99 4.65 15.04 14.97
CA LEU A 99 5.29 16.34 15.27
C LEU A 99 5.67 17.12 14.00
N LYS A 100 6.10 16.43 12.94
CA LYS A 100 6.62 17.09 11.74
C LYS A 100 5.54 17.35 10.69
N TYR A 101 4.57 16.45 10.56
CA TYR A 101 3.55 16.49 9.50
C TYR A 101 2.13 16.58 10.02
N ASN A 102 1.94 16.55 11.35
CA ASN A 102 0.62 16.56 12.01
C ASN A 102 -0.32 15.46 11.50
N THR A 103 0.25 14.26 11.22
CA THR A 103 -0.53 13.16 10.65
C THR A 103 -1.66 12.74 11.58
N GLN A 104 -2.89 12.66 11.05
CA GLN A 104 -4.10 12.26 11.77
C GLN A 104 -4.54 10.84 11.38
N PHE A 105 -4.10 10.33 10.23
CA PHE A 105 -4.36 8.95 9.85
C PHE A 105 -3.49 7.96 10.66
N PRO A 106 -4.02 6.75 10.95
CA PRO A 106 -3.32 5.79 11.79
C PRO A 106 -2.09 5.19 11.10
N GLN A 107 -0.96 5.24 11.80
CA GLN A 107 0.23 4.50 11.41
C GLN A 107 0.11 3.04 11.85
N MET A 108 0.45 2.12 10.98
CA MET A 108 0.56 0.69 11.28
C MET A 108 1.96 0.34 11.76
N LYS A 109 2.13 -0.86 12.31
CA LYS A 109 3.42 -1.40 12.72
C LYS A 109 4.38 -1.45 11.53
N LYS A 110 5.63 -1.03 11.74
CA LYS A 110 6.70 -1.14 10.74
C LYS A 110 6.83 -2.59 10.26
N SER A 111 6.74 -2.79 8.95
CA SER A 111 6.65 -4.11 8.36
C SER A 111 7.33 -4.18 6.99
N ASP A 112 7.66 -5.40 6.57
CA ASP A 112 8.20 -5.65 5.24
C ASP A 112 7.09 -5.70 4.19
N VAL A 113 7.39 -5.13 3.02
CA VAL A 113 6.47 -5.07 1.87
C VAL A 113 6.91 -5.95 0.70
N ASN A 114 8.14 -6.47 0.77
CA ASN A 114 8.72 -7.41 -0.21
C ASN A 114 9.41 -8.56 0.52
N GLY A 115 9.74 -9.63 -0.24
CA GLY A 115 10.44 -10.80 0.27
C GLY A 115 9.52 -11.76 1.03
N GLU A 116 10.14 -12.72 1.71
CA GLU A 116 9.44 -13.82 2.40
C GLU A 116 8.60 -13.33 3.61
N ASN A 117 9.02 -12.24 4.25
CA ASN A 117 8.34 -11.65 5.41
C ASN A 117 7.34 -10.56 5.02
N ALA A 118 7.09 -10.35 3.73
CA ALA A 118 6.16 -9.32 3.28
C ALA A 118 4.76 -9.54 3.85
N LEU A 119 4.14 -8.46 4.34
CA LEU A 119 2.75 -8.50 4.76
C LEU A 119 1.88 -9.11 3.64
N PRO A 120 0.99 -10.06 3.95
CA PRO A 120 0.08 -10.67 2.97
C PRO A 120 -0.74 -9.63 2.19
N LEU A 121 -1.12 -8.53 2.84
CA LEU A 121 -1.78 -7.40 2.18
C LEU A 121 -0.94 -6.86 1.00
N PHE A 122 0.36 -6.63 1.18
CA PHE A 122 1.22 -6.12 0.11
C PHE A 122 1.48 -7.17 -0.98
N GLN A 123 1.53 -8.45 -0.65
CA GLN A 123 1.58 -9.51 -1.66
C GLN A 123 0.33 -9.48 -2.56
N TYR A 124 -0.84 -9.33 -1.96
CA TYR A 124 -2.10 -9.18 -2.69
C TYR A 124 -2.11 -7.91 -3.55
N LEU A 125 -1.82 -6.73 -2.98
CA LEU A 125 -1.81 -5.46 -3.70
C LEU A 125 -0.91 -5.51 -4.94
N LYS A 126 0.31 -6.04 -4.80
CA LYS A 126 1.27 -6.23 -5.90
C LYS A 126 0.75 -7.19 -6.98
N SER A 127 0.00 -8.22 -6.60
CA SER A 127 -0.60 -9.16 -7.55
C SER A 127 -1.74 -8.54 -8.36
N GLN A 128 -2.43 -7.54 -7.81
CA GLN A 128 -3.52 -6.84 -8.50
C GLN A 128 -3.00 -5.71 -9.40
N LYS A 129 -1.97 -4.99 -8.95
CA LYS A 129 -1.34 -3.88 -9.70
C LYS A 129 0.18 -4.00 -9.62
N GLY A 130 0.78 -4.44 -10.72
CA GLY A 130 2.22 -4.59 -10.87
C GLY A 130 2.94 -3.25 -11.04
N PHE A 131 4.27 -3.32 -11.18
CA PHE A 131 5.10 -2.16 -11.48
C PHE A 131 5.04 -1.84 -12.98
N GLU A 132 4.65 -0.62 -13.32
CA GLU A 132 4.54 -0.15 -14.71
C GLU A 132 5.59 0.93 -15.06
N GLY A 133 6.54 1.18 -14.15
CA GLY A 133 7.60 2.19 -14.31
C GLY A 133 7.42 3.41 -13.44
N PHE A 134 8.43 4.26 -13.40
CA PHE A 134 8.41 5.50 -12.59
C PHE A 134 7.76 6.69 -13.32
N GLY A 135 7.14 6.48 -14.48
CA GLY A 135 6.60 7.56 -15.29
C GLY A 135 7.71 8.32 -16.05
N HIS A 136 7.55 9.64 -16.14
CA HIS A 136 8.42 10.50 -16.93
C HIS A 136 9.10 11.58 -16.07
N GLY A 137 10.18 12.15 -16.60
CA GLY A 137 10.89 13.25 -15.99
C GLY A 137 12.23 12.89 -15.34
N PRO A 138 12.99 13.89 -14.87
CA PRO A 138 14.34 13.67 -14.35
C PRO A 138 14.42 12.71 -13.16
N MET A 139 13.46 12.80 -12.23
CA MET A 139 13.40 11.93 -11.07
C MET A 139 13.12 10.47 -11.45
N ALA A 140 12.20 10.25 -12.39
CA ALA A 140 11.91 8.91 -12.91
C ALA A 140 13.14 8.26 -13.58
N LEU A 141 13.89 9.04 -14.34
CA LEU A 141 15.15 8.59 -14.95
C LEU A 141 16.21 8.27 -13.89
N ALA A 142 16.36 9.13 -12.88
CA ALA A 142 17.32 8.91 -11.79
C ALA A 142 16.99 7.64 -10.98
N MET A 143 15.71 7.45 -10.63
CA MET A 143 15.23 6.25 -9.95
C MET A 143 15.46 4.99 -10.78
N GLY A 144 15.14 5.02 -12.07
CA GLY A 144 15.36 3.91 -12.97
C GLY A 144 16.85 3.55 -13.11
N ALA A 145 17.73 4.55 -13.23
CA ALA A 145 19.17 4.34 -13.29
C ALA A 145 19.75 3.79 -11.98
N MET A 146 19.26 4.26 -10.84
CA MET A 146 19.66 3.76 -9.54
C MET A 146 19.26 2.30 -9.37
N LEU A 147 18.01 1.94 -9.62
CA LEU A 147 17.53 0.57 -9.48
C LEU A 147 18.19 -0.38 -10.46
N HIS A 148 18.44 0.03 -11.68
CA HIS A 148 19.12 -0.81 -12.67
C HIS A 148 20.54 -1.22 -12.24
N LYS A 149 21.20 -0.41 -11.40
CA LYS A 149 22.50 -0.76 -10.80
C LYS A 149 22.37 -1.81 -9.69
N ILE A 150 21.23 -1.82 -8.98
CA ILE A 150 20.97 -2.75 -7.87
C ILE A 150 20.41 -4.07 -8.40
N ASP A 151 19.43 -3.99 -9.30
CA ASP A 151 18.76 -5.11 -9.92
C ASP A 151 18.45 -4.78 -11.38
N LYS A 152 19.11 -5.47 -12.32
CA LYS A 152 18.91 -5.26 -13.77
C LYS A 152 17.51 -5.66 -14.23
N ASP A 153 16.89 -6.59 -13.51
CA ASP A 153 15.57 -7.15 -13.82
C ASP A 153 14.42 -6.52 -13.02
N TYR A 154 14.68 -5.40 -12.31
CA TYR A 154 13.70 -4.75 -11.43
C TYR A 154 12.36 -4.46 -12.11
N LYS A 155 12.33 -4.31 -13.44
CA LYS A 155 11.10 -4.05 -14.22
C LYS A 155 10.21 -5.28 -14.39
N ASN A 156 10.78 -6.48 -14.25
CA ASN A 156 10.12 -7.73 -14.61
C ASN A 156 9.37 -8.41 -13.45
N ASN A 157 9.32 -7.78 -12.30
CA ASN A 157 8.57 -8.28 -11.15
C ASN A 157 7.67 -7.19 -10.55
N PRO A 158 6.57 -7.57 -9.85
CA PRO A 158 5.60 -6.62 -9.31
C PRO A 158 6.04 -5.96 -7.99
N ASP A 159 7.20 -6.30 -7.45
CA ASP A 159 7.67 -5.80 -6.16
C ASP A 159 7.64 -4.29 -6.06
N ILE A 160 7.50 -3.79 -4.84
CA ILE A 160 7.63 -2.38 -4.53
C ILE A 160 9.08 -1.97 -4.73
N LYS A 161 9.29 -0.89 -5.46
CA LYS A 161 10.63 -0.48 -5.86
C LYS A 161 11.27 0.53 -4.91
N TRP A 162 10.45 1.28 -4.18
CA TRP A 162 10.93 2.28 -3.24
C TRP A 162 9.86 2.66 -2.21
N ASN A 163 10.25 3.46 -1.19
CA ASN A 163 9.33 4.06 -0.24
C ASN A 163 8.32 4.97 -0.94
N PHE A 164 7.14 5.13 -0.36
CA PHE A 164 6.02 5.94 -0.87
C PHE A 164 5.37 5.42 -2.15
N THR A 165 5.44 4.11 -2.41
CA THR A 165 4.54 3.46 -3.37
C THR A 165 3.13 3.39 -2.77
N LYS A 166 2.14 3.80 -3.54
CA LYS A 166 0.74 3.93 -3.10
C LYS A 166 -0.16 3.04 -3.92
N PHE A 167 -1.11 2.37 -3.26
CA PHE A 167 -2.18 1.62 -3.92
C PHE A 167 -3.52 2.27 -3.55
N ILE A 168 -4.40 2.41 -4.54
CA ILE A 168 -5.75 2.92 -4.32
C ILE A 168 -6.74 1.77 -4.47
N VAL A 169 -7.58 1.61 -3.47
CA VAL A 169 -8.64 0.61 -3.40
C VAL A 169 -9.99 1.33 -3.41
N ASP A 170 -10.90 0.91 -4.28
CA ASP A 170 -12.24 1.50 -4.39
C ASP A 170 -13.17 1.02 -3.26
N ARG A 171 -14.39 1.57 -3.21
CA ARG A 171 -15.40 1.23 -2.20
C ARG A 171 -15.86 -0.24 -2.23
N GLN A 172 -15.57 -0.97 -3.32
CA GLN A 172 -15.88 -2.37 -3.51
C GLN A 172 -14.70 -3.30 -3.18
N GLY A 173 -13.56 -2.73 -2.75
CA GLY A 173 -12.36 -3.49 -2.42
C GLY A 173 -11.50 -3.88 -3.63
N ASN A 174 -11.73 -3.28 -4.81
CA ASN A 174 -10.88 -3.49 -5.98
C ASN A 174 -9.66 -2.59 -5.92
N VAL A 175 -8.47 -3.13 -6.16
CA VAL A 175 -7.25 -2.35 -6.32
C VAL A 175 -7.25 -1.72 -7.70
N VAL A 176 -7.54 -0.42 -7.77
CA VAL A 176 -7.77 0.28 -9.05
C VAL A 176 -6.54 0.99 -9.59
N ALA A 177 -5.61 1.41 -8.72
CA ALA A 177 -4.38 2.10 -9.14
C ALA A 177 -3.19 1.75 -8.25
N ARG A 178 -1.99 1.89 -8.84
CA ARG A 178 -0.70 1.92 -8.16
C ARG A 178 0.05 3.16 -8.63
N PHE A 179 0.63 3.89 -7.69
CA PHE A 179 1.44 5.07 -7.95
C PHE A 179 2.82 4.88 -7.32
N GLU A 180 3.84 4.99 -8.13
CA GLU A 180 5.23 5.02 -7.65
C GLU A 180 5.53 6.37 -6.97
N PRO A 181 6.60 6.47 -6.15
CA PRO A 181 6.92 7.73 -5.43
C PRO A 181 7.14 8.94 -6.35
N THR A 182 7.51 8.73 -7.60
CA THR A 182 7.72 9.78 -8.60
C THR A 182 6.43 10.34 -9.22
N ALA A 183 5.29 9.71 -8.95
CA ALA A 183 4.01 10.21 -9.42
C ALA A 183 3.61 11.51 -8.69
N SER A 184 2.94 12.41 -9.43
CA SER A 184 2.41 13.64 -8.84
C SER A 184 1.36 13.33 -7.78
N MET A 185 1.48 13.93 -6.59
CA MET A 185 0.46 13.81 -5.54
C MET A 185 -0.87 14.42 -5.96
N LYS A 186 -0.89 15.34 -6.92
CA LYS A 186 -2.13 15.85 -7.53
C LYS A 186 -2.87 14.77 -8.32
N ASP A 187 -2.12 13.90 -9.03
CA ASP A 187 -2.73 12.79 -9.78
C ASP A 187 -3.27 11.72 -8.83
N VAL A 188 -2.57 11.46 -7.72
CA VAL A 188 -3.04 10.58 -6.64
C VAL A 188 -4.35 11.11 -6.06
N ALA A 189 -4.38 12.41 -5.68
CA ALA A 189 -5.57 13.06 -5.13
C ALA A 189 -6.74 13.06 -6.13
N ALA A 190 -6.49 13.32 -7.41
CA ALA A 190 -7.51 13.27 -8.46
C ALA A 190 -8.08 11.84 -8.67
N CYS A 191 -7.25 10.81 -8.52
CA CYS A 191 -7.70 9.42 -8.56
C CYS A 191 -8.61 9.12 -7.37
N VAL A 192 -8.22 9.49 -6.16
CA VAL A 192 -9.05 9.34 -4.94
C VAL A 192 -10.37 10.08 -5.08
N GLU A 193 -10.35 11.36 -5.49
CA GLU A 193 -11.57 12.19 -5.60
C GLU A 193 -12.61 11.64 -6.57
N LYS A 194 -12.18 10.93 -7.62
CA LYS A 194 -13.10 10.27 -8.58
C LYS A 194 -13.80 9.05 -8.01
N LEU A 195 -13.29 8.45 -6.94
CA LEU A 195 -13.81 7.23 -6.34
C LEU A 195 -14.70 7.51 -5.12
N LEU A 196 -14.62 8.72 -4.57
CA LEU A 196 -15.42 9.19 -3.44
C LEU A 196 -16.86 9.56 -3.86
#